data_517e5a9398c6d0979c3576f948a35a0b
#
_entry.id   517e5a9398c6d0979c3576f948a35a0b
#
_cell.length_a   1.000
_cell.length_b   1.000
_cell.length_c   1.000
_cell.angle_alpha   90.00
_cell.angle_beta   90.00
_cell.angle_gamma   90.00
#
_symmetry.space_group_name_H-M   'P 1'
#
loop_
_entity.id
_entity.type
_entity.pdbx_description
1 polymer ?
#
loop_
_entity_poly.entity_id
_entity_poly.type
_entity_poly.pdbx_seq_one_letter_code
_entity_poly.pdbx_strand_id
1 'polypeptide(L)' 'MKKKSKYNVAVIGVGAVGIEMLRVLRQRNFPIGQLRVFARSKREIEVDQSRYHVEAISPAGFEGIDIALFAGTE' A
#
# COMPACT_ATOMS: atom_id res chain seq x y z
N MET A 1 14.83 10.61 19.23
CA MET A 1 14.55 9.78 18.05
C MET A 1 14.31 10.64 16.82
N LYS A 2 14.96 10.29 15.76
CA LYS A 2 14.82 11.05 14.54
C LYS A 2 13.53 10.73 13.83
N LYS A 3 12.86 11.74 13.31
CA LYS A 3 11.67 11.58 12.53
C LYS A 3 12.05 11.29 11.09
N LYS A 4 11.43 10.30 10.50
CA LYS A 4 11.69 9.99 9.10
C LYS A 4 10.99 11.02 8.22
N SER A 5 11.63 11.40 7.14
CA SER A 5 11.00 12.30 6.18
C SER A 5 10.05 11.54 5.25
N LYS A 6 10.26 10.24 5.08
CA LYS A 6 9.41 9.41 4.27
C LYS A 6 9.24 8.06 4.93
N TYR A 7 8.12 7.43 4.65
CA TYR A 7 7.79 6.13 5.23
C TYR A 7 7.52 5.12 4.13
N ASN A 8 7.93 3.88 4.38
CA ASN A 8 7.58 2.79 3.48
C ASN A 8 6.25 2.22 3.96
N VAL A 9 5.27 2.25 3.08
CA VAL A 9 3.89 1.94 3.43
C VAL A 9 3.43 0.71 2.67
N ALA A 10 2.73 -0.18 3.35
CA ALA A 10 2.10 -1.33 2.72
C ALA A 10 0.59 -1.22 2.91
N VAL A 11 -0.15 -1.47 1.84
CA VAL A 11 -1.61 -1.57 1.89
C VAL A 11 -1.97 -3.01 1.58
N ILE A 12 -2.66 -3.66 2.49
CA ILE A 12 -3.01 -5.07 2.36
C ILE A 12 -4.51 -5.18 2.10
N GLY A 13 -4.85 -5.71 0.94
CA GLY A 13 -6.24 -5.81 0.50
C GLY A 13 -6.54 -4.76 -0.53
N VAL A 14 -7.14 -5.18 -1.67
CA VAL A 14 -7.43 -4.26 -2.76
C VAL A 14 -8.89 -4.23 -3.12
N GLY A 15 -9.75 -4.52 -2.14
CA GLY A 15 -11.17 -4.29 -2.32
C GLY A 15 -11.47 -2.80 -2.25
N ALA A 16 -12.75 -2.47 -2.05
CA ALA A 16 -13.17 -1.07 -2.05
C ALA A 16 -12.41 -0.23 -1.03
N VAL A 17 -12.20 -0.78 0.17
CA VAL A 17 -11.51 -0.03 1.22
C VAL A 17 -10.05 0.17 0.89
N GLY A 18 -9.39 -0.85 0.34
CA GLY A 18 -7.99 -0.72 -0.02
C GLY A 18 -7.76 0.31 -1.11
N ILE A 19 -8.64 0.32 -2.10
CA ILE A 19 -8.56 1.31 -3.16
C ILE A 19 -8.76 2.71 -2.60
N GLU A 20 -9.69 2.85 -1.67
CA GLU A 20 -9.91 4.15 -1.05
C GLU A 20 -8.71 4.60 -0.24
N MET A 21 -8.04 3.67 0.43
CA MET A 21 -6.82 4.01 1.16
C MET A 21 -5.74 4.54 0.24
N LEU A 22 -5.55 3.89 -0.92
CA LEU A 22 -4.58 4.35 -1.89
C LEU A 22 -4.91 5.76 -2.36
N ARG A 23 -6.20 6.01 -2.59
CA ARG A 23 -6.65 7.31 -3.03
C ARG A 23 -6.40 8.38 -1.98
N VAL A 24 -6.69 8.06 -0.73
CA VAL A 24 -6.51 9.02 0.37
C VAL A 24 -5.04 9.33 0.59
N LEU A 25 -4.18 8.31 0.55
CA LEU A 25 -2.75 8.55 0.72
C LEU A 25 -2.24 9.53 -0.33
N ARG A 26 -2.73 9.38 -1.54
CA ARG A 26 -2.31 10.25 -2.62
C ARG A 26 -2.87 11.66 -2.46
N GLN A 27 -4.13 11.77 -2.11
CA GLN A 27 -4.77 13.07 -1.93
C GLN A 27 -4.14 13.88 -0.82
N ARG A 28 -3.70 13.20 0.23
CA ARG A 28 -3.12 13.87 1.38
C ARG A 28 -1.64 14.09 1.27
N ASN A 29 -1.05 13.69 0.16
CA ASN A 29 0.39 13.85 -0.03
C ASN A 29 1.19 13.23 1.11
N PHE A 30 0.75 12.06 1.55
CA PHE A 30 1.46 11.39 2.62
C PHE A 30 2.91 11.15 2.19
N PRO A 31 3.90 11.37 3.06
CA PRO A 31 5.30 11.23 2.67
C PRO A 31 5.69 9.77 2.54
N ILE A 32 5.56 9.22 1.34
CA ILE A 32 5.81 7.82 1.06
C ILE A 32 7.15 7.66 0.36
N GLY A 33 8.02 6.84 0.97
CA GLY A 33 9.26 6.46 0.32
C GLY A 33 9.01 5.34 -0.66
N GLN A 34 8.34 4.29 -0.22
CA GLN A 34 7.99 3.15 -1.06
C GLN A 34 6.58 2.70 -0.69
N LEU A 35 5.77 2.47 -1.70
CA LEU A 35 4.41 1.98 -1.49
C LEU A 35 4.32 0.57 -2.05
N ARG A 36 3.90 -0.37 -1.22
CA ARG A 36 3.68 -1.74 -1.64
C ARG A 36 2.24 -2.10 -1.39
N VAL A 37 1.66 -2.83 -2.34
CA VAL A 37 0.26 -3.22 -2.27
C VAL A 37 0.21 -4.74 -2.33
N PHE A 38 -0.54 -5.34 -1.41
CA PHE A 38 -0.60 -6.79 -1.29
C PHE A 38 -2.04 -7.27 -1.34
N ALA A 39 -2.21 -8.49 -1.87
CA ALA A 39 -3.49 -9.17 -1.89
C ALA A 39 -3.23 -10.67 -1.87
N ARG A 40 -4.28 -11.48 -1.99
CA ARG A 40 -4.12 -12.93 -2.00
C ARG A 40 -3.32 -13.40 -3.20
N SER A 41 -3.51 -12.76 -4.33
CA SER A 41 -2.80 -13.14 -5.54
C SER A 41 -2.31 -11.88 -6.22
N LYS A 42 -1.24 -12.03 -6.99
CA LYS A 42 -0.70 -10.86 -7.64
C LYS A 42 -1.54 -10.47 -8.86
N ARG A 43 -1.63 -9.18 -9.07
CA ARG A 43 -2.37 -8.62 -10.18
C ARG A 43 -1.96 -7.16 -10.33
N GLU A 44 -2.50 -6.51 -11.33
CA GLU A 44 -2.31 -5.08 -11.49
C GLU A 44 -3.66 -4.40 -11.43
N ILE A 45 -3.69 -3.25 -10.78
CA ILE A 45 -4.92 -2.47 -10.69
C ILE A 45 -4.61 -1.04 -11.08
N GLU A 46 -5.64 -0.33 -11.45
CA GLU A 46 -5.53 1.08 -11.80
C GLU A 46 -6.48 1.89 -10.93
N VAL A 47 -5.94 2.91 -10.27
CA VAL A 47 -6.73 3.79 -9.42
C VAL A 47 -6.41 5.21 -9.83
N ASP A 48 -7.44 5.94 -10.30
CA ASP A 48 -7.27 7.34 -10.68
C ASP A 48 -6.11 7.53 -11.65
N GLN A 49 -6.03 6.67 -12.65
CA GLN A 49 -5.02 6.74 -13.71
C GLN A 49 -3.62 6.36 -13.24
N SER A 50 -3.48 5.88 -12.01
CA SER A 50 -2.21 5.36 -11.53
C SER A 50 -2.29 3.85 -11.45
N ARG A 51 -1.26 3.19 -11.97
CA ARG A 51 -1.23 1.74 -11.97
C ARG A 51 -0.42 1.24 -10.79
N TYR A 52 -0.97 0.25 -10.11
CA TYR A 52 -0.30 -0.36 -8.96
C TYR A 52 -0.06 -1.83 -9.23
N HIS A 53 1.13 -2.28 -8.91
CA HIS A 53 1.47 -3.68 -8.98
C HIS A 53 1.15 -4.31 -7.64
N VAL A 54 0.16 -5.22 -7.64
CA VAL A 54 -0.29 -5.88 -6.41
C VAL A 54 0.45 -7.19 -6.27
N GLU A 55 1.13 -7.38 -5.15
CA GLU A 55 1.91 -8.57 -4.89
C GLU A 55 1.13 -9.54 -4.02
N ALA A 56 1.44 -10.82 -4.16
CA ALA A 56 0.88 -11.81 -3.24
C ALA A 56 1.50 -11.60 -1.87
N ILE A 57 0.68 -11.74 -0.82
CA ILE A 57 1.16 -11.55 0.54
C ILE A 57 2.23 -12.59 0.85
N SER A 58 3.33 -12.13 1.43
CA SER A 58 4.39 -13.00 1.91
C SER A 58 5.13 -12.29 3.04
N PRO A 59 5.73 -13.06 3.97
CA PRO A 59 6.47 -12.42 5.05
C PRO A 59 7.61 -11.54 4.55
N ALA A 60 8.29 -11.98 3.50
CA ALA A 60 9.41 -11.22 2.95
C ALA A 60 8.95 -9.88 2.39
N GLY A 61 7.70 -9.78 1.96
CA GLY A 61 7.20 -8.55 1.41
C GLY A 61 7.08 -7.42 2.41
N PHE A 62 7.10 -7.75 3.69
CA PHE A 62 6.98 -6.73 4.73
C PHE A 62 8.33 -6.21 5.22
N GLU A 63 9.40 -6.70 4.68
CA GLU A 63 10.71 -6.19 5.06
C GLU A 63 10.83 -4.72 4.71
N GLY A 64 11.30 -3.93 5.68
CA GLY A 64 11.49 -2.52 5.45
C GLY A 64 10.24 -1.68 5.48
N ILE A 65 9.08 -2.27 5.77
CA ILE A 65 7.83 -1.54 5.84
C ILE A 65 7.71 -0.86 7.20
N ASP A 66 7.40 0.43 7.17
CA ASP A 66 7.22 1.20 8.40
C ASP A 66 5.77 1.19 8.85
N ILE A 67 4.83 1.25 7.92
CA ILE A 67 3.41 1.34 8.22
C ILE A 67 2.67 0.32 7.37
N ALA A 68 1.86 -0.51 7.99
CA ALA A 68 1.03 -1.46 7.28
C ALA A 68 -0.44 -1.14 7.53
N LEU A 69 -1.18 -0.92 6.45
CA LEU A 69 -2.60 -0.59 6.53
C LEU A 69 -3.40 -1.80 6.04
N PHE A 70 -4.17 -2.38 6.93
CA PHE A 70 -4.98 -3.54 6.59
C PHE A 70 -6.37 -3.10 6.19
N ALA A 71 -6.72 -3.36 4.96
CA ALA A 71 -7.96 -2.87 4.38
C ALA A 71 -9.07 -3.91 4.45
N GLY A 72 -8.95 -4.85 5.36
CA GLY A 72 -9.95 -5.87 5.52
C GLY A 72 -9.69 -7.07 4.64
N THR A 73 -10.65 -7.97 4.62
CA THR A 73 -10.51 -9.18 3.84
C THR A 73 -10.96 -8.95 2.42
N GLU A 74 -10.31 -9.64 1.55
CA GLU A 74 -10.61 -9.62 0.14
C GLU A 74 -11.65 -10.64 -0.19
#